data_57039d6c4c05026f52581789efbf3d0a
#
_entry.id   57039d6c4c05026f52581789efbf3d0a
#
_cell.length_a   1.000
_cell.length_b   1.000
_cell.length_c   1.000
_cell.angle_alpha   90.00
_cell.angle_beta   90.00
_cell.angle_gamma   90.00
#
_symmetry.space_group_name_H-M   'P 1'
#
loop_
_entity.id
_entity.type
_entity.pdbx_description
1 polymer ?
#
loop_
_entity_poly.entity_id
_entity_poly.type
_entity_poly.pdbx_seq_one_letter_code
_entity_poly.pdbx_strand_id
1 'polypeptide(L)'
;MTQKKHNWLLYALITMITWGVWMTFSDPTLGQIYLGIPTEFPSEMVYVVWALSMIPCALFALFNIKFKLDVRPKSVLLSMGVGLLGAGGQLVLFLALKHAPSYLVMPMISVAPIVTVLLSATILKEKVSKLGILGIVLAFVAIICFAIPGDTEGSAHGWTWILLAAVVFVCWGIQAFVMKLANNHTPDAESVFVYMALAAVVLIPVAFLLKSPSSLTAYGWAVPVKVFFVQILNAVGAFTLVYANRYGKAMVIAPLADACSPVICCLLSIVLLLIARMDALPTVWQVSGMVAAISCVLIFSRE
;
A
#
# COMPACT_ATOMS: atom_id res chain seq x y z
N MET A 1 -6.50 -29.81 -20.35
CA MET A 1 -6.95 -28.91 -19.25
C MET A 1 -6.62 -27.49 -19.62
N THR A 2 -7.58 -26.69 -20.05
CA THR A 2 -7.41 -25.29 -20.36
C THR A 2 -7.09 -24.56 -19.06
N GLN A 3 -5.85 -24.10 -18.91
CA GLN A 3 -5.43 -23.24 -17.83
C GLN A 3 -6.32 -22.00 -17.88
N LYS A 4 -7.23 -21.83 -16.90
CA LYS A 4 -7.99 -20.59 -16.76
C LYS A 4 -6.96 -19.46 -16.70
N LYS A 5 -6.94 -18.60 -17.71
CA LYS A 5 -6.08 -17.42 -17.77
C LYS A 5 -6.52 -16.54 -16.61
N HIS A 6 -5.85 -16.64 -15.46
CA HIS A 6 -6.13 -15.78 -14.33
C HIS A 6 -5.82 -14.34 -14.74
N ASN A 7 -6.82 -13.50 -14.64
CA ASN A 7 -6.69 -12.10 -15.04
C ASN A 7 -6.00 -11.31 -13.92
N TRP A 8 -4.67 -11.19 -14.00
CA TRP A 8 -3.88 -10.41 -13.04
C TRP A 8 -4.38 -8.97 -12.91
N LEU A 9 -4.88 -8.39 -14.01
CA LEU A 9 -5.41 -7.03 -14.05
C LEU A 9 -6.65 -6.88 -13.15
N LEU A 10 -7.52 -7.89 -13.06
CA LEU A 10 -8.67 -7.86 -12.17
C LEU A 10 -8.23 -7.73 -10.70
N TYR A 11 -7.23 -8.51 -10.29
CA TYR A 11 -6.70 -8.42 -8.94
C TYR A 11 -6.03 -7.06 -8.69
N ALA A 12 -5.27 -6.55 -9.66
CA ALA A 12 -4.69 -5.22 -9.57
C ALA A 12 -5.77 -4.12 -9.46
N LEU A 13 -6.86 -4.20 -10.23
CA LEU A 13 -7.99 -3.28 -10.15
C LEU A 13 -8.65 -3.29 -8.76
N ILE A 14 -8.86 -4.48 -8.17
CA ILE A 14 -9.40 -4.58 -6.82
C ILE A 14 -8.44 -3.92 -5.82
N THR A 15 -7.14 -4.16 -5.94
CA THR A 15 -6.11 -3.50 -5.11
C THR A 15 -6.22 -1.98 -5.22
N MET A 16 -6.26 -1.44 -6.44
CA MET A 16 -6.33 0.00 -6.69
C MET A 16 -7.60 0.62 -6.08
N ILE A 17 -8.75 -0.03 -6.25
CA ILE A 17 -10.03 0.47 -5.70
C ILE A 17 -9.99 0.45 -4.18
N THR A 18 -9.61 -0.68 -3.58
CA THR A 18 -9.62 -0.82 -2.12
C THR A 18 -8.58 0.09 -1.47
N TRP A 19 -7.40 0.25 -2.05
CA TRP A 19 -6.39 1.18 -1.56
C TRP A 19 -6.80 2.64 -1.77
N GLY A 20 -7.41 2.98 -2.90
CA GLY A 20 -7.92 4.33 -3.13
C GLY A 20 -8.97 4.75 -2.10
N VAL A 21 -9.93 3.86 -1.81
CA VAL A 21 -10.94 4.09 -0.76
C VAL A 21 -10.30 4.12 0.63
N TRP A 22 -9.36 3.21 0.92
CA TRP A 22 -8.60 3.21 2.16
C TRP A 22 -7.84 4.52 2.38
N MET A 23 -7.14 5.01 1.36
CA MET A 23 -6.41 6.28 1.41
C MET A 23 -7.35 7.45 1.72
N THR A 24 -8.53 7.48 1.09
CA THR A 24 -9.54 8.53 1.29
C THR A 24 -9.99 8.61 2.76
N PHE A 25 -10.34 7.48 3.37
CA PHE A 25 -10.81 7.46 4.75
C PHE A 25 -9.69 7.40 5.79
N SER A 26 -8.45 7.20 5.36
CA SER A 26 -7.25 7.36 6.19
C SER A 26 -6.80 8.83 6.27
N ASP A 27 -7.35 9.72 5.43
CA ASP A 27 -7.20 11.15 5.59
C ASP A 27 -7.85 11.62 6.90
N PRO A 28 -7.13 12.36 7.76
CA PRO A 28 -7.65 12.76 9.07
C PRO A 28 -8.93 13.59 8.98
N THR A 29 -9.05 14.47 7.98
CA THR A 29 -10.23 15.34 7.81
C THR A 29 -11.45 14.51 7.40
N LEU A 30 -11.31 13.68 6.35
CA LEU A 30 -12.41 12.85 5.86
C LEU A 30 -12.78 11.74 6.85
N GLY A 31 -11.78 11.14 7.50
CA GLY A 31 -11.99 10.18 8.59
C GLY A 31 -12.77 10.77 9.76
N GLN A 32 -12.47 12.02 10.14
CA GLN A 32 -13.21 12.72 11.19
C GLN A 32 -14.64 13.06 10.75
N ILE A 33 -14.83 13.66 9.57
CA ILE A 33 -16.14 14.11 9.09
C ILE A 33 -17.12 12.94 8.91
N TYR A 34 -16.69 11.89 8.24
CA TYR A 34 -17.58 10.81 7.82
C TYR A 34 -17.64 9.62 8.78
N LEU A 35 -16.56 9.36 9.51
CA LEU A 35 -16.46 8.20 10.40
C LEU A 35 -16.34 8.61 11.87
N GLY A 36 -16.12 9.89 12.18
CA GLY A 36 -15.89 10.37 13.54
C GLY A 36 -14.64 9.73 14.16
N ILE A 37 -13.60 9.54 13.36
CA ILE A 37 -12.28 9.12 13.83
C ILE A 37 -11.53 10.38 14.23
N PRO A 38 -11.07 10.52 15.51
CA PRO A 38 -10.33 11.71 15.92
C PRO A 38 -9.05 11.89 15.11
N THR A 39 -8.76 13.12 14.70
CA THR A 39 -7.53 13.45 13.92
C THR A 39 -6.25 13.12 14.69
N GLU A 40 -6.32 13.16 16.04
CA GLU A 40 -5.18 12.85 16.93
C GLU A 40 -5.06 11.36 17.24
N PHE A 41 -5.84 10.48 16.59
CA PHE A 41 -5.75 9.03 16.86
C PHE A 41 -4.32 8.55 16.54
N PRO A 42 -3.63 7.90 17.52
CA PRO A 42 -2.20 7.63 17.40
C PRO A 42 -1.86 6.71 16.23
N SER A 43 -0.88 7.08 15.44
CA SER A 43 -0.43 6.31 14.26
C SER A 43 0.06 4.90 14.62
N GLU A 44 0.64 4.73 15.80
CA GLU A 44 1.04 3.41 16.32
C GLU A 44 -0.17 2.51 16.57
N MET A 45 -1.29 3.11 16.99
CA MET A 45 -2.55 2.39 17.17
C MET A 45 -3.19 2.06 15.82
N VAL A 46 -3.06 2.96 14.82
CA VAL A 46 -3.46 2.65 13.45
C VAL A 46 -2.70 1.42 12.96
N TYR A 47 -1.39 1.32 13.23
CA TYR A 47 -0.59 0.14 12.87
C TYR A 47 -1.13 -1.15 13.53
N VAL A 48 -1.40 -1.11 14.84
CA VAL A 48 -1.94 -2.28 15.56
C VAL A 48 -3.25 -2.74 14.94
N VAL A 49 -4.17 -1.80 14.70
CA VAL A 49 -5.48 -2.09 14.09
C VAL A 49 -5.31 -2.60 12.65
N TRP A 50 -4.38 -2.02 11.89
CA TRP A 50 -4.03 -2.48 10.55
C TRP A 50 -3.50 -3.92 10.55
N ALA A 51 -2.55 -4.25 11.42
CA ALA A 51 -2.04 -5.61 11.53
C ALA A 51 -3.13 -6.61 11.93
N LEU A 52 -4.04 -6.24 12.84
CA LEU A 52 -5.19 -7.06 13.20
C LEU A 52 -6.19 -7.21 12.05
N SER A 53 -6.36 -6.20 11.19
CA SER A 53 -7.24 -6.27 10.02
C SER A 53 -6.76 -7.25 8.94
N MET A 54 -5.47 -7.63 8.96
CA MET A 54 -4.95 -8.68 8.10
C MET A 54 -5.48 -10.08 8.47
N ILE A 55 -5.88 -10.30 9.73
CA ILE A 55 -6.27 -11.62 10.25
C ILE A 55 -7.50 -12.19 9.52
N PRO A 56 -8.61 -11.47 9.31
CA PRO A 56 -9.75 -12.00 8.55
C PRO A 56 -9.39 -12.44 7.13
N CYS A 57 -8.56 -11.65 6.43
CA CYS A 57 -8.08 -12.00 5.09
C CYS A 57 -7.17 -13.24 5.13
N ALA A 58 -6.31 -13.35 6.15
CA ALA A 58 -5.44 -14.51 6.33
C ALA A 58 -6.25 -15.78 6.67
N LEU A 59 -7.29 -15.67 7.49
CA LEU A 59 -8.20 -16.77 7.77
C LEU A 59 -8.93 -17.20 6.49
N PHE A 60 -9.45 -16.25 5.72
CA PHE A 60 -10.07 -16.54 4.42
C PHE A 60 -9.09 -17.27 3.48
N ALA A 61 -7.84 -16.81 3.40
CA ALA A 61 -6.78 -17.46 2.65
C ALA A 61 -6.55 -18.91 3.12
N LEU A 62 -6.45 -19.12 4.44
CA LEU A 62 -6.29 -20.45 5.04
C LEU A 62 -7.47 -21.39 4.71
N PHE A 63 -8.72 -20.89 4.77
CA PHE A 63 -9.89 -21.67 4.38
C PHE A 63 -9.82 -22.10 2.90
N ASN A 64 -9.39 -21.21 1.99
CA ASN A 64 -9.26 -21.52 0.56
C ASN A 64 -8.30 -22.69 0.29
N ILE A 65 -7.19 -22.74 1.02
CA ILE A 65 -6.20 -23.83 0.91
C ILE A 65 -6.47 -24.99 1.86
N LYS A 66 -7.66 -25.01 2.51
CA LYS A 66 -8.05 -26.07 3.47
C LYS A 66 -7.01 -26.26 4.57
N PHE A 67 -6.44 -25.17 5.06
CA PHE A 67 -5.37 -25.12 6.08
C PHE A 67 -4.09 -25.86 5.67
N LYS A 68 -3.86 -26.11 4.39
CA LYS A 68 -2.64 -26.73 3.87
C LYS A 68 -1.60 -25.68 3.52
N LEU A 69 -1.07 -25.03 4.55
CA LEU A 69 -0.06 -23.99 4.43
C LEU A 69 1.27 -24.57 3.91
N ASP A 70 1.94 -23.88 3.00
CA ASP A 70 3.28 -24.25 2.55
C ASP A 70 4.31 -23.94 3.65
N VAL A 71 4.89 -25.00 4.22
CA VAL A 71 5.87 -24.90 5.31
C VAL A 71 7.31 -25.09 4.85
N ARG A 72 7.57 -25.11 3.54
CA ARG A 72 8.94 -25.22 3.02
C ARG A 72 9.77 -24.01 3.46
N PRO A 73 10.99 -24.22 3.99
CA PRO A 73 11.76 -23.13 4.61
C PRO A 73 11.95 -21.92 3.70
N LYS A 74 12.21 -22.13 2.40
CA LYS A 74 12.39 -21.04 1.43
C LYS A 74 11.11 -20.25 1.19
N SER A 75 9.96 -20.94 1.09
CA SER A 75 8.65 -20.30 0.92
C SER A 75 8.29 -19.46 2.15
N VAL A 76 8.50 -20.03 3.35
CA VAL A 76 8.27 -19.31 4.63
C VAL A 76 9.17 -18.09 4.72
N LEU A 77 10.48 -18.24 4.47
CA LEU A 77 11.46 -17.15 4.57
C LEU A 77 11.12 -15.99 3.62
N LEU A 78 10.80 -16.29 2.35
CA LEU A 78 10.45 -15.28 1.37
C LEU A 78 9.14 -14.58 1.74
N SER A 79 8.11 -15.34 2.12
CA SER A 79 6.79 -14.79 2.44
C SER A 79 6.79 -13.98 3.74
N MET A 80 7.52 -14.44 4.77
CA MET A 80 7.77 -13.65 5.99
C MET A 80 8.58 -12.39 5.67
N GLY A 81 9.57 -12.49 4.76
CA GLY A 81 10.34 -11.34 4.28
C GLY A 81 9.46 -10.27 3.63
N VAL A 82 8.46 -10.66 2.82
CA VAL A 82 7.46 -9.74 2.27
C VAL A 82 6.75 -8.99 3.39
N GLY A 83 6.29 -9.71 4.40
CA GLY A 83 5.56 -9.11 5.53
C GLY A 83 6.44 -8.22 6.40
N LEU A 84 7.67 -8.64 6.71
CA LEU A 84 8.61 -7.86 7.51
C LEU A 84 9.04 -6.56 6.81
N LEU A 85 9.27 -6.60 5.49
CA LEU A 85 9.59 -5.40 4.71
C LEU A 85 8.40 -4.44 4.66
N GLY A 86 7.18 -4.95 4.43
CA GLY A 86 5.98 -4.13 4.40
C GLY A 86 5.62 -3.53 5.75
N ALA A 87 5.51 -4.36 6.77
CA ALA A 87 5.14 -3.95 8.11
C ALA A 87 6.24 -3.15 8.81
N GLY A 88 7.50 -3.51 8.61
CA GLY A 88 8.65 -2.75 9.10
C GLY A 88 8.71 -1.37 8.46
N GLY A 89 8.54 -1.29 7.14
CA GLY A 89 8.41 -0.01 6.42
C GLY A 89 7.27 0.84 6.98
N GLN A 90 6.12 0.25 7.28
CA GLN A 90 4.97 0.96 7.87
C GLN A 90 5.29 1.55 9.25
N LEU A 91 6.01 0.81 10.10
CA LEU A 91 6.45 1.33 11.41
C LEU A 91 7.45 2.50 11.25
N VAL A 92 8.41 2.36 10.34
CA VAL A 92 9.40 3.42 10.06
C VAL A 92 8.73 4.65 9.45
N LEU A 93 7.69 4.48 8.61
CA LEU A 93 6.87 5.59 8.10
C LEU A 93 6.28 6.41 9.24
N PHE A 94 5.70 5.76 10.25
CA PHE A 94 5.14 6.47 11.39
C PHE A 94 6.21 7.26 12.18
N LEU A 95 7.43 6.74 12.26
CA LEU A 95 8.55 7.49 12.83
C LEU A 95 8.94 8.69 11.96
N ALA A 96 8.99 8.53 10.64
CA ALA A 96 9.30 9.64 9.72
C ALA A 96 8.28 10.78 9.85
N LEU A 97 6.99 10.44 9.94
CA LEU A 97 5.88 11.40 10.09
C LEU A 97 5.88 12.16 11.43
N LYS A 98 6.63 11.71 12.44
CA LYS A 98 6.87 12.48 13.67
C LYS A 98 7.90 13.60 13.48
N HIS A 99 8.76 13.49 12.48
CA HIS A 99 9.86 14.45 12.23
C HIS A 99 9.60 15.38 11.05
N ALA A 100 8.66 15.04 10.17
CA ALA A 100 8.30 15.86 9.02
C ALA A 100 6.84 15.63 8.61
N PRO A 101 6.17 16.65 8.05
CA PRO A 101 4.81 16.52 7.57
C PRO A 101 4.72 15.55 6.37
N SER A 102 3.56 14.98 6.18
CA SER A 102 3.31 13.94 5.17
C SER A 102 3.62 14.41 3.74
N TYR A 103 3.37 15.68 3.42
CA TYR A 103 3.64 16.23 2.09
C TYR A 103 5.13 16.26 1.70
N LEU A 104 6.06 16.10 2.67
CA LEU A 104 7.48 15.92 2.41
C LEU A 104 7.88 14.44 2.37
N VAL A 105 7.34 13.63 3.27
CA VAL A 105 7.68 12.21 3.41
C VAL A 105 7.08 11.38 2.29
N MET A 106 5.79 11.56 1.98
CA MET A 106 5.08 10.70 1.03
C MET A 106 5.61 10.78 -0.40
N PRO A 107 6.00 11.96 -0.97
CA PRO A 107 6.61 12.03 -2.28
C PRO A 107 7.86 11.16 -2.44
N MET A 108 8.73 11.17 -1.44
CA MET A 108 9.96 10.38 -1.47
C MET A 108 9.67 8.87 -1.49
N ILE A 109 8.64 8.44 -0.77
CA ILE A 109 8.26 7.04 -0.67
C ILE A 109 7.49 6.58 -1.91
N SER A 110 6.69 7.45 -2.51
CA SER A 110 5.82 7.12 -3.66
C SER A 110 6.59 6.61 -4.88
N VAL A 111 7.87 6.93 -5.01
CA VAL A 111 8.72 6.43 -6.09
C VAL A 111 9.38 5.06 -5.78
N ALA A 112 9.04 4.42 -4.67
CA ALA A 112 9.54 3.08 -4.30
C ALA A 112 9.40 2.03 -5.43
N PRO A 113 8.38 2.04 -6.29
CA PRO A 113 8.30 1.13 -7.43
C PRO A 113 9.51 1.16 -8.38
N ILE A 114 10.33 2.22 -8.38
CA ILE A 114 11.60 2.25 -9.12
C ILE A 114 12.50 1.07 -8.70
N VAL A 115 12.62 0.82 -7.40
CA VAL A 115 13.43 -0.30 -6.88
C VAL A 115 12.85 -1.63 -7.37
N THR A 116 11.52 -1.79 -7.32
CA THR A 116 10.83 -2.99 -7.82
C THR A 116 11.11 -3.22 -9.30
N VAL A 117 10.97 -2.18 -10.13
CA VAL A 117 11.20 -2.26 -11.59
C VAL A 117 12.65 -2.65 -11.89
N LEU A 118 13.62 -2.01 -11.24
CA LEU A 118 15.03 -2.30 -11.42
C LEU A 118 15.37 -3.74 -11.02
N LEU A 119 14.92 -4.21 -9.86
CA LEU A 119 15.16 -5.56 -9.38
C LEU A 119 14.45 -6.61 -10.24
N SER A 120 13.22 -6.34 -10.67
CA SER A 120 12.47 -7.26 -11.54
C SER A 120 13.08 -7.36 -12.94
N ALA A 121 13.55 -6.27 -13.50
CA ALA A 121 14.22 -6.27 -14.81
C ALA A 121 15.59 -6.98 -14.76
N THR A 122 16.38 -6.75 -13.69
CA THR A 122 17.75 -7.26 -13.59
C THR A 122 17.81 -8.70 -13.08
N ILE A 123 17.07 -9.02 -12.01
CA ILE A 123 17.14 -10.32 -11.31
C ILE A 123 16.11 -11.30 -11.85
N LEU A 124 14.83 -10.88 -11.97
CA LEU A 124 13.77 -11.74 -12.52
C LEU A 124 13.80 -11.80 -14.04
N LYS A 125 14.56 -10.89 -14.69
CA LYS A 125 14.64 -10.75 -16.15
C LYS A 125 13.25 -10.57 -16.79
N GLU A 126 12.34 -9.92 -16.06
CA GLU A 126 11.03 -9.56 -16.59
C GLU A 126 11.20 -8.60 -17.78
N LYS A 127 10.42 -8.82 -18.83
CA LYS A 127 10.42 -7.98 -20.02
C LYS A 127 9.01 -7.49 -20.28
N VAL A 128 8.90 -6.26 -20.72
CA VAL A 128 7.65 -5.64 -21.20
C VAL A 128 7.86 -5.14 -22.63
N SER A 129 6.78 -4.93 -23.35
CA SER A 129 6.83 -4.32 -24.69
C SER A 129 7.30 -2.86 -24.59
N LYS A 130 7.60 -2.24 -25.76
CA LYS A 130 7.90 -0.79 -25.81
C LYS A 130 6.71 0.03 -25.29
N LEU A 131 5.49 -0.43 -25.55
CA LEU A 131 4.27 0.21 -25.05
C LEU A 131 4.17 0.06 -23.52
N GLY A 132 4.52 -1.12 -22.97
CA GLY A 132 4.59 -1.34 -21.53
C GLY A 132 5.63 -0.46 -20.83
N ILE A 133 6.78 -0.17 -21.48
CA ILE A 133 7.76 0.80 -20.95
C ILE A 133 7.11 2.19 -20.86
N LEU A 134 6.37 2.62 -21.90
CA LEU A 134 5.64 3.89 -21.86
C LEU A 134 4.63 3.90 -20.70
N GLY A 135 3.91 2.80 -20.46
CA GLY A 135 3.01 2.64 -19.33
C GLY A 135 3.72 2.83 -17.99
N ILE A 136 4.91 2.24 -17.81
CA ILE A 136 5.73 2.41 -16.60
C ILE A 136 6.13 3.87 -16.42
N VAL A 137 6.60 4.54 -17.49
CA VAL A 137 6.98 5.96 -17.44
C VAL A 137 5.79 6.83 -17.06
N LEU A 138 4.61 6.60 -17.65
CA LEU A 138 3.39 7.33 -17.29
C LEU A 138 2.96 7.09 -15.84
N ALA A 139 3.14 5.87 -15.32
CA ALA A 139 2.89 5.58 -13.90
C ALA A 139 3.80 6.42 -12.99
N PHE A 140 5.09 6.52 -13.31
CA PHE A 140 5.99 7.38 -12.54
C PHE A 140 5.66 8.87 -12.68
N VAL A 141 5.27 9.33 -13.86
CA VAL A 141 4.79 10.71 -14.03
C VAL A 141 3.56 10.96 -13.16
N ALA A 142 2.59 10.04 -13.10
CA ALA A 142 1.44 10.15 -12.24
C ALA A 142 1.82 10.22 -10.75
N ILE A 143 2.69 9.32 -10.30
CA ILE A 143 3.20 9.29 -8.92
C ILE A 143 3.87 10.62 -8.55
N ILE A 144 4.75 11.13 -9.41
CA ILE A 144 5.43 12.41 -9.20
C ILE A 144 4.42 13.56 -9.13
N CYS A 145 3.44 13.59 -10.04
CA CYS A 145 2.39 14.63 -10.04
C CYS A 145 1.56 14.61 -8.75
N PHE A 146 1.16 13.43 -8.25
CA PHE A 146 0.47 13.33 -6.96
C PHE A 146 1.35 13.67 -5.76
N ALA A 147 2.65 13.52 -5.90
CA ALA A 147 3.63 13.82 -4.87
C ALA A 147 3.93 15.32 -4.71
N ILE A 148 3.54 16.16 -5.69
CA ILE A 148 3.73 17.61 -5.58
C ILE A 148 2.71 18.16 -4.58
N PRO A 149 3.17 18.75 -3.44
CA PRO A 149 2.27 19.28 -2.43
C PRO A 149 1.49 20.47 -2.96
N GLY A 150 0.26 20.64 -2.46
CA GLY A 150 -0.45 21.91 -2.55
C GLY A 150 0.18 22.95 -1.61
N ASP A 151 -0.45 24.12 -1.51
CA ASP A 151 -0.03 25.19 -0.58
C ASP A 151 -0.26 24.70 0.87
N THR A 152 0.78 24.16 1.49
CA THR A 152 0.74 23.64 2.86
C THR A 152 1.85 24.26 3.68
N GLU A 153 1.48 24.84 4.82
CA GLU A 153 2.42 25.35 5.82
C GLU A 153 2.94 24.20 6.69
N GLY A 154 4.25 24.09 6.86
CA GLY A 154 4.88 23.16 7.77
C GLY A 154 6.39 23.07 7.54
N SER A 155 7.14 22.92 8.63
CA SER A 155 8.59 22.77 8.59
C SER A 155 9.01 21.37 9.01
N ALA A 156 10.00 20.81 8.32
CA ALA A 156 10.66 19.57 8.73
C ALA A 156 11.76 19.90 9.77
N HIS A 157 11.94 19.00 10.74
CA HIS A 157 12.97 19.14 11.76
C HIS A 157 14.12 18.18 11.49
N GLY A 158 15.30 18.75 11.10
CA GLY A 158 16.53 17.99 10.89
C GLY A 158 16.51 17.05 9.69
N TRP A 159 17.50 16.16 9.60
CA TRP A 159 17.72 15.21 8.48
C TRP A 159 17.14 13.81 8.75
N THR A 160 16.70 13.55 9.98
CA THR A 160 16.25 12.21 10.41
C THR A 160 15.10 11.68 9.57
N TRP A 161 14.15 12.54 9.21
CA TRP A 161 12.99 12.14 8.39
C TRP A 161 13.39 11.65 6.99
N ILE A 162 14.44 12.24 6.39
CA ILE A 162 14.95 11.82 5.07
C ILE A 162 15.50 10.41 5.15
N LEU A 163 16.29 10.12 6.18
CA LEU A 163 16.85 8.77 6.39
C LEU A 163 15.73 7.76 6.63
N LEU A 164 14.75 8.09 7.45
CA LEU A 164 13.60 7.22 7.72
C LEU A 164 12.76 6.99 6.45
N ALA A 165 12.47 8.05 5.69
CA ALA A 165 11.75 7.94 4.41
C ALA A 165 12.55 7.11 3.39
N ALA A 166 13.88 7.25 3.33
CA ALA A 166 14.74 6.41 2.48
C ALA A 166 14.66 4.92 2.88
N VAL A 167 14.61 4.61 4.17
CA VAL A 167 14.42 3.22 4.64
C VAL A 167 13.07 2.69 4.18
N VAL A 168 11.98 3.45 4.32
CA VAL A 168 10.64 3.05 3.83
C VAL A 168 10.65 2.82 2.34
N PHE A 169 11.22 3.76 1.56
CA PHE A 169 11.37 3.67 0.11
C PHE A 169 12.05 2.35 -0.31
N VAL A 170 13.17 2.01 0.33
CA VAL A 170 13.91 0.77 0.04
C VAL A 170 13.11 -0.46 0.47
N CYS A 171 12.53 -0.44 1.68
CA CYS A 171 11.74 -1.56 2.20
C CYS A 171 10.56 -1.91 1.28
N TRP A 172 9.75 -0.93 0.88
CA TRP A 172 8.57 -1.16 0.06
C TRP A 172 8.92 -1.51 -1.39
N GLY A 173 9.98 -0.89 -1.94
CA GLY A 173 10.46 -1.25 -3.26
C GLY A 173 11.02 -2.68 -3.33
N ILE A 174 11.73 -3.14 -2.31
CA ILE A 174 12.19 -4.52 -2.20
C ILE A 174 11.01 -5.46 -1.89
N GLN A 175 10.04 -5.04 -1.08
CA GLN A 175 8.88 -5.85 -0.72
C GLN A 175 8.14 -6.37 -1.95
N ALA A 176 7.81 -5.49 -2.91
CA ALA A 176 7.08 -5.88 -4.11
C ALA A 176 7.88 -6.88 -4.97
N PHE A 177 9.19 -6.71 -5.07
CA PHE A 177 10.09 -7.66 -5.73
C PHE A 177 10.14 -9.02 -5.00
N VAL A 178 10.32 -9.02 -3.67
CA VAL A 178 10.35 -10.26 -2.87
C VAL A 178 8.98 -10.95 -2.91
N MET A 179 7.87 -10.21 -2.98
CA MET A 179 6.52 -10.77 -3.16
C MET A 179 6.43 -11.57 -4.47
N LYS A 180 7.02 -11.08 -5.55
CA LYS A 180 7.09 -11.85 -6.80
C LYS A 180 7.93 -13.12 -6.65
N LEU A 181 9.10 -13.02 -6.00
CA LEU A 181 9.93 -14.19 -5.69
C LEU A 181 9.19 -15.21 -4.83
N ALA A 182 8.51 -14.77 -3.77
CA ALA A 182 7.71 -15.64 -2.91
C ALA A 182 6.64 -16.38 -3.72
N ASN A 183 5.89 -15.65 -4.55
CA ASN A 183 4.87 -16.22 -5.42
C ASN A 183 5.42 -17.24 -6.43
N ASN A 184 6.65 -17.06 -6.92
CA ASN A 184 7.30 -17.99 -7.83
C ASN A 184 7.77 -19.29 -7.14
N HIS A 185 7.99 -19.27 -5.82
CA HIS A 185 8.49 -20.42 -5.06
C HIS A 185 7.40 -21.14 -4.27
N THR A 186 6.32 -20.44 -3.92
CA THR A 186 5.20 -20.96 -3.14
C THR A 186 4.14 -21.55 -4.07
N PRO A 187 3.46 -22.65 -3.74
CA PRO A 187 2.47 -23.28 -4.61
C PRO A 187 1.22 -22.42 -4.82
N ASP A 188 0.90 -21.57 -3.84
CA ASP A 188 -0.30 -20.74 -3.82
C ASP A 188 -0.01 -19.33 -3.28
N ALA A 189 -0.87 -18.39 -3.65
CA ALA A 189 -0.77 -16.99 -3.21
C ALA A 189 -1.22 -16.81 -1.75
N GLU A 190 -2.11 -17.68 -1.31
CA GLU A 190 -2.68 -17.69 0.04
C GLU A 190 -1.59 -17.90 1.09
N SER A 191 -0.70 -18.85 0.90
CA SER A 191 0.43 -19.08 1.81
C SER A 191 1.33 -17.86 1.89
N VAL A 192 1.59 -17.18 0.77
CA VAL A 192 2.38 -15.92 0.77
C VAL A 192 1.70 -14.87 1.64
N PHE A 193 0.39 -14.68 1.46
CA PHE A 193 -0.35 -13.67 2.22
C PHE A 193 -0.46 -14.00 3.71
N VAL A 194 -0.69 -15.27 4.06
CA VAL A 194 -0.78 -15.70 5.47
C VAL A 194 0.52 -15.39 6.22
N TYR A 195 1.67 -15.70 5.64
CA TYR A 195 2.97 -15.36 6.27
C TYR A 195 3.22 -13.86 6.30
N MET A 196 2.78 -13.12 5.28
CA MET A 196 2.84 -11.66 5.28
C MET A 196 2.01 -11.06 6.42
N ALA A 197 0.78 -11.54 6.63
CA ALA A 197 -0.08 -11.13 7.73
C ALA A 197 0.50 -11.52 9.09
N LEU A 198 1.07 -12.72 9.21
CA LEU A 198 1.74 -13.16 10.43
C LEU A 198 2.90 -12.24 10.80
N ALA A 199 3.72 -11.84 9.83
CA ALA A 199 4.83 -10.92 10.07
C ALA A 199 4.34 -9.54 10.56
N ALA A 200 3.22 -9.03 10.02
CA ALA A 200 2.62 -7.79 10.48
C ALA A 200 2.17 -7.89 11.95
N VAL A 201 1.55 -9.00 12.33
CA VAL A 201 1.11 -9.26 13.72
C VAL A 201 2.30 -9.42 14.66
N VAL A 202 3.36 -10.11 14.24
CA VAL A 202 4.59 -10.30 15.04
C VAL A 202 5.27 -8.97 15.36
N LEU A 203 5.13 -7.95 14.53
CA LEU A 203 5.69 -6.63 14.79
C LEU A 203 4.80 -5.72 15.67
N ILE A 204 3.61 -6.15 16.10
CA ILE A 204 2.75 -5.38 17.01
C ILE A 204 3.48 -4.97 18.30
N PRO A 205 4.26 -5.83 18.99
CA PRO A 205 5.00 -5.43 20.18
C PRO A 205 5.98 -4.29 19.93
N VAL A 206 6.57 -4.21 18.72
CA VAL A 206 7.47 -3.09 18.35
C VAL A 206 6.71 -1.77 18.29
N ALA A 207 5.45 -1.76 17.81
CA ALA A 207 4.62 -0.56 17.80
C ALA A 207 4.38 -0.02 19.22
N PHE A 208 4.21 -0.92 20.21
CA PHE A 208 4.07 -0.53 21.63
C PHE A 208 5.34 0.01 22.25
N LEU A 209 6.51 -0.35 21.77
CA LEU A 209 7.78 0.25 22.23
C LEU A 209 7.91 1.71 21.78
N LEU A 210 7.18 2.11 20.73
CA LEU A 210 7.19 3.47 20.20
C LEU A 210 6.25 4.42 20.97
N LYS A 211 5.28 3.89 21.72
CA LYS A 211 4.36 4.66 22.55
C LYS A 211 3.82 3.85 23.74
N SER A 212 3.51 4.56 24.85
CA SER A 212 2.99 3.95 26.07
C SER A 212 1.62 3.26 25.87
N PRO A 213 1.38 2.09 26.49
CA PRO A 213 0.10 1.35 26.45
C PRO A 213 -1.12 2.16 26.92
N SER A 214 -0.92 3.20 27.74
CA SER A 214 -2.00 4.07 28.23
C SER A 214 -2.77 4.78 27.10
N SER A 215 -2.18 4.92 25.91
CA SER A 215 -2.87 5.48 24.73
C SER A 215 -3.93 4.55 24.15
N LEU A 216 -3.92 3.24 24.46
CA LEU A 216 -4.90 2.27 24.00
C LEU A 216 -6.30 2.48 24.61
N THR A 217 -6.35 2.85 25.88
CA THR A 217 -7.61 2.99 26.61
C THR A 217 -8.24 4.37 26.49
N ALA A 218 -7.47 5.38 26.04
CA ALA A 218 -7.91 6.77 25.96
C ALA A 218 -9.11 7.00 25.01
N TYR A 219 -9.23 6.18 23.95
CA TYR A 219 -10.27 6.33 22.92
C TYR A 219 -11.41 5.31 23.02
N GLY A 220 -11.38 4.43 24.00
CA GLY A 220 -12.34 3.31 24.11
C GLY A 220 -12.29 2.38 22.89
N TRP A 221 -13.27 1.48 22.75
CA TRP A 221 -13.30 0.50 21.66
C TRP A 221 -13.94 1.03 20.36
N ALA A 222 -14.75 2.06 20.44
CA ALA A 222 -15.51 2.56 19.27
C ALA A 222 -14.58 3.08 18.15
N VAL A 223 -13.52 3.81 18.50
CA VAL A 223 -12.59 4.37 17.52
C VAL A 223 -11.73 3.29 16.86
N PRO A 224 -11.07 2.37 17.58
CA PRO A 224 -10.37 1.25 16.97
C PRO A 224 -11.23 0.40 16.03
N VAL A 225 -12.51 0.18 16.34
CA VAL A 225 -13.44 -0.56 15.47
C VAL A 225 -13.69 0.20 14.16
N LYS A 226 -13.89 1.51 14.21
CA LYS A 226 -14.03 2.34 13.00
C LYS A 226 -12.77 2.31 12.15
N VAL A 227 -11.61 2.47 12.76
CA VAL A 227 -10.31 2.36 12.11
C VAL A 227 -10.14 0.97 11.49
N PHE A 228 -10.58 -0.10 12.15
CA PHE A 228 -10.53 -1.46 11.61
C PHE A 228 -11.28 -1.60 10.29
N PHE A 229 -12.47 -1.01 10.16
CA PHE A 229 -13.24 -1.04 8.90
C PHE A 229 -12.55 -0.24 7.78
N VAL A 230 -11.76 0.76 8.10
CA VAL A 230 -10.91 1.44 7.12
C VAL A 230 -9.71 0.56 6.75
N GLN A 231 -9.02 0.00 7.74
CA GLN A 231 -7.80 -0.77 7.53
C GLN A 231 -8.04 -2.12 6.83
N ILE A 232 -9.23 -2.72 6.96
CA ILE A 232 -9.54 -3.96 6.24
C ILE A 232 -9.55 -3.78 4.71
N LEU A 233 -9.85 -2.58 4.22
CA LEU A 233 -9.71 -2.25 2.80
C LEU A 233 -8.26 -2.34 2.33
N ASN A 234 -7.32 -1.89 3.18
CA ASN A 234 -5.90 -2.06 2.90
C ASN A 234 -5.51 -3.54 2.90
N ALA A 235 -6.00 -4.33 3.86
CA ALA A 235 -5.74 -5.76 3.94
C ALA A 235 -6.26 -6.52 2.72
N VAL A 236 -7.49 -6.20 2.24
CA VAL A 236 -8.06 -6.78 1.01
C VAL A 236 -7.22 -6.39 -0.21
N GLY A 237 -6.80 -5.13 -0.31
CA GLY A 237 -5.92 -4.66 -1.37
C GLY A 237 -4.57 -5.38 -1.36
N ALA A 238 -3.96 -5.55 -0.18
CA ALA A 238 -2.71 -6.31 -0.05
C ALA A 238 -2.89 -7.79 -0.44
N PHE A 239 -4.01 -8.41 -0.07
CA PHE A 239 -4.33 -9.78 -0.46
C PHE A 239 -4.47 -9.92 -1.98
N THR A 240 -5.22 -9.04 -2.62
CA THR A 240 -5.38 -9.05 -4.08
C THR A 240 -4.09 -8.66 -4.80
N LEU A 241 -3.24 -7.83 -4.22
CA LEU A 241 -1.90 -7.52 -4.75
C LEU A 241 -1.00 -8.76 -4.80
N VAL A 242 -1.06 -9.64 -3.79
CA VAL A 242 -0.33 -10.92 -3.81
C VAL A 242 -0.78 -11.76 -5.00
N TYR A 243 -2.09 -11.85 -5.26
CA TYR A 243 -2.62 -12.54 -6.44
C TYR A 243 -2.23 -11.86 -7.76
N ALA A 244 -2.29 -10.54 -7.83
CA ALA A 244 -1.83 -9.82 -9.03
C ALA A 244 -0.36 -10.17 -9.34
N ASN A 245 0.51 -10.14 -8.33
CA ASN A 245 1.93 -10.51 -8.47
C ASN A 245 2.13 -12.01 -8.78
N ARG A 246 1.19 -12.88 -8.38
CA ARG A 246 1.23 -14.29 -8.76
C ARG A 246 1.15 -14.48 -10.28
N TYR A 247 0.22 -13.75 -10.91
CA TYR A 247 -0.14 -13.99 -12.31
C TYR A 247 0.44 -12.96 -13.28
N GLY A 248 0.89 -11.80 -12.81
CA GLY A 248 1.46 -10.73 -13.61
C GLY A 248 2.93 -10.43 -13.31
N LYS A 249 3.46 -9.40 -13.96
CA LYS A 249 4.84 -8.94 -13.81
C LYS A 249 4.94 -7.88 -12.71
N ALA A 250 5.86 -8.06 -11.75
CA ALA A 250 6.02 -7.12 -10.65
C ALA A 250 6.40 -5.71 -11.14
N MET A 251 7.23 -5.64 -12.19
CA MET A 251 7.64 -4.36 -12.78
C MET A 251 6.47 -3.56 -13.41
N VAL A 252 5.32 -4.21 -13.65
CA VAL A 252 4.10 -3.55 -14.17
C VAL A 252 3.14 -3.27 -13.02
N ILE A 253 2.94 -4.26 -12.14
CA ILE A 253 1.91 -4.22 -11.08
C ILE A 253 2.25 -3.17 -10.03
N ALA A 254 3.51 -3.08 -9.58
CA ALA A 254 3.89 -2.13 -8.53
C ALA A 254 3.64 -0.67 -8.96
N PRO A 255 4.22 -0.16 -10.08
CA PRO A 255 3.95 1.21 -10.49
C PRO A 255 2.48 1.45 -10.87
N LEU A 256 1.78 0.43 -11.41
CA LEU A 256 0.36 0.55 -11.73
C LEU A 256 -0.50 0.77 -10.48
N ALA A 257 -0.31 -0.03 -9.43
CA ALA A 257 -1.08 0.08 -8.20
C ALA A 257 -0.82 1.44 -7.52
N ASP A 258 0.45 1.86 -7.43
CA ASP A 258 0.85 3.10 -6.77
C ASP A 258 0.49 4.37 -7.57
N ALA A 259 0.35 4.26 -8.91
CA ALA A 259 -0.12 5.38 -9.73
C ALA A 259 -1.65 5.55 -9.69
N CYS A 260 -2.40 4.45 -9.61
CA CYS A 260 -3.85 4.49 -9.81
C CYS A 260 -4.67 4.57 -8.51
N SER A 261 -4.16 4.06 -7.40
CA SER A 261 -4.85 4.21 -6.10
C SER A 261 -5.05 5.68 -5.72
N PRO A 262 -4.07 6.60 -5.89
CA PRO A 262 -4.28 8.03 -5.67
C PRO A 262 -5.34 8.68 -6.56
N VAL A 263 -5.56 8.17 -7.79
CA VAL A 263 -6.65 8.68 -8.65
C VAL A 263 -8.00 8.48 -7.99
N ILE A 264 -8.26 7.26 -7.51
CA ILE A 264 -9.52 6.92 -6.83
C ILE A 264 -9.65 7.73 -5.55
N CYS A 265 -8.57 7.82 -4.77
CA CYS A 265 -8.52 8.65 -3.57
C CYS A 265 -8.88 10.11 -3.88
N CYS A 266 -8.24 10.72 -4.88
CA CYS A 266 -8.46 12.11 -5.26
C CYS A 266 -9.91 12.36 -5.71
N LEU A 267 -10.44 11.52 -6.61
CA LEU A 267 -11.81 11.65 -7.10
C LEU A 267 -12.83 11.50 -5.96
N LEU A 268 -12.67 10.50 -5.11
CA LEU A 268 -13.57 10.25 -3.99
C LEU A 268 -13.47 11.37 -2.95
N SER A 269 -12.26 11.85 -2.64
CA SER A 269 -12.05 12.96 -1.71
C SER A 269 -12.70 14.24 -2.20
N ILE A 270 -12.56 14.57 -3.51
CA ILE A 270 -13.23 15.74 -4.10
C ILE A 270 -14.75 15.65 -3.91
N VAL A 271 -15.34 14.50 -4.26
CA VAL A 271 -16.80 14.30 -4.13
C VAL A 271 -17.25 14.46 -2.66
N LEU A 272 -16.53 13.82 -1.73
CA LEU A 272 -16.88 13.87 -0.31
C LEU A 272 -16.70 15.29 0.27
N LEU A 273 -15.63 16.01 -0.05
CA LEU A 273 -15.43 17.39 0.40
C LEU A 273 -16.51 18.33 -0.15
N LEU A 274 -16.89 18.19 -1.43
CA LEU A 274 -18.00 18.96 -2.00
C LEU A 274 -19.33 18.67 -1.29
N ILE A 275 -19.60 17.41 -0.93
CA ILE A 275 -20.80 17.05 -0.13
C ILE A 275 -20.73 17.71 1.26
N ALA A 276 -19.55 17.78 1.86
CA ALA A 276 -19.31 18.47 3.13
C ALA A 276 -19.30 20.01 3.00
N ARG A 277 -19.52 20.56 1.79
CA ARG A 277 -19.48 22.00 1.47
C ARG A 277 -18.12 22.63 1.78
N MET A 278 -17.05 21.91 1.57
CA MET A 278 -15.67 22.36 1.66
C MET A 278 -15.10 22.57 0.25
N ASP A 279 -14.13 23.47 0.12
CA ASP A 279 -13.41 23.67 -1.13
C ASP A 279 -12.62 22.40 -1.48
N ALA A 280 -12.78 21.94 -2.71
CA ALA A 280 -12.23 20.64 -3.15
C ALA A 280 -11.74 20.67 -4.62
N LEU A 281 -11.23 21.80 -5.08
CA LEU A 281 -10.71 21.89 -6.44
C LEU A 281 -9.36 21.16 -6.53
N PRO A 282 -9.22 20.20 -7.46
CA PRO A 282 -7.97 19.51 -7.67
C PRO A 282 -6.92 20.49 -8.22
N THR A 283 -5.69 20.35 -7.76
CA THR A 283 -4.57 21.10 -8.32
C THR A 283 -4.28 20.66 -9.77
N VAL A 284 -3.60 21.51 -10.55
CA VAL A 284 -3.14 21.15 -11.89
C VAL A 284 -2.29 19.88 -11.89
N TRP A 285 -1.49 19.68 -10.84
CA TRP A 285 -0.68 18.49 -10.67
C TRP A 285 -1.51 17.24 -10.44
N GLN A 286 -2.56 17.31 -9.60
CA GLN A 286 -3.47 16.18 -9.39
C GLN A 286 -4.22 15.80 -10.66
N VAL A 287 -4.69 16.80 -11.45
CA VAL A 287 -5.33 16.55 -12.76
C VAL A 287 -4.35 15.88 -13.73
N SER A 288 -3.12 16.40 -13.82
CA SER A 288 -2.06 15.81 -14.68
C SER A 288 -1.73 14.38 -14.27
N GLY A 289 -1.64 14.12 -12.97
CA GLY A 289 -1.43 12.78 -12.41
C GLY A 289 -2.56 11.82 -12.76
N MET A 290 -3.83 12.25 -12.64
CA MET A 290 -4.99 11.45 -13.04
C MET A 290 -4.96 11.07 -14.52
N VAL A 291 -4.67 12.03 -15.42
CA VAL A 291 -4.57 11.76 -16.86
C VAL A 291 -3.46 10.75 -17.16
N ALA A 292 -2.28 10.93 -16.56
CA ALA A 292 -1.16 10.02 -16.74
C ALA A 292 -1.48 8.61 -16.23
N ALA A 293 -2.11 8.48 -15.06
CA ALA A 293 -2.49 7.19 -14.47
C ALA A 293 -3.56 6.47 -15.30
N ILE A 294 -4.59 7.16 -15.77
CA ILE A 294 -5.62 6.57 -16.65
C ILE A 294 -4.99 6.08 -17.95
N SER A 295 -4.08 6.88 -18.55
CA SER A 295 -3.35 6.47 -19.75
C SER A 295 -2.50 5.22 -19.52
N CYS A 296 -1.86 5.12 -18.34
CA CYS A 296 -1.12 3.94 -17.91
C CYS A 296 -2.01 2.68 -17.84
N VAL A 297 -3.20 2.76 -17.23
CA VAL A 297 -4.16 1.63 -17.18
C VAL A 297 -4.56 1.17 -18.56
N LEU A 298 -4.88 2.11 -19.47
CA LEU A 298 -5.28 1.78 -20.83
C LEU A 298 -4.15 1.07 -21.62
N ILE A 299 -2.90 1.46 -21.36
CA ILE A 299 -1.73 0.79 -21.97
C ILE A 299 -1.59 -0.63 -21.41
N PHE A 300 -1.61 -0.80 -20.08
CA PHE A 300 -1.41 -2.10 -19.47
C PHE A 300 -2.57 -3.07 -19.69
N SER A 301 -3.78 -2.58 -19.99
CA SER A 301 -4.88 -3.44 -20.38
C SER A 301 -4.65 -4.16 -21.73
N ARG A 302 -3.68 -3.69 -22.53
CA ARG A 302 -3.28 -4.26 -23.83
C ARG A 302 -1.99 -5.09 -23.77
N GLU A 303 -1.25 -5.07 -22.65
CA GLU A 303 -0.02 -5.81 -22.40
C GLU A 303 -0.28 -7.26 -21.91
#